data_6eff011fe32b8b94e974a7e880aa67c4
#
_entry.id   6eff011fe32b8b94e974a7e880aa67c4
#
_cell.length_a   1.000
_cell.length_b   1.000
_cell.length_c   1.000
_cell.angle_alpha   90.00
_cell.angle_beta   90.00
_cell.angle_gamma   90.00
#
_symmetry.space_group_name_H-M   'P 1'
#
loop_
_entity.id
_entity.type
_entity.pdbx_description
1 polymer ?
#
loop_
_entity_poly.entity_id
_entity_poly.type
_entity_poly.pdbx_seq_one_letter_code
_entity_poly.pdbx_strand_id
1 'polypeptide(L)'
;MRLSIPPPVNKIISILNQAGYEAYAFRESVRDCLLGLEPQELKVASSAPLEVVEALFDRTLRLQNKVLVRESEALVHVLSFGEQPAAGSLSDLLEQDFTVNALAYDPLEDLLIDPWQVSEQIASGEVMIQLVGDPNSRFQEEPGRLLEVFYLMRLFDDAHLQWRVFGETGEALVRCAPAAESIHPHQVRALLNEIIVGKRPDIYLDEMRKTGVLRYILPELDATYGIEQNDCHIKDVFGHTLLVMKEIRPELHLRWAALLHDIGKPQCINLHEGRVHFYGHQAIGSFIARRILRRLGFSRGFIEKVSFLVYHHMYPYPKTEKAVRRFVNKMGLYNLGDLLELRRADIMGGKYRNLSNLENFKREIDSVLFELPPFSIKNLALNGFDVMEVLGIKPGPLVGEALAYLFEKVKENRELNNRESLTALLKERFGS
;
A
#
# COMPACT_ATOMS: atom_id res chain seq x y z
N MET A 1 -29.09 12.27 -9.85
CA MET A 1 -27.85 11.79 -10.50
C MET A 1 -27.75 10.29 -10.24
N ARG A 2 -27.95 9.47 -11.25
CA ARG A 2 -27.95 8.02 -11.06
C ARG A 2 -26.52 7.52 -10.87
N LEU A 3 -26.22 6.97 -9.69
CA LEU A 3 -24.91 6.42 -9.41
C LEU A 3 -24.74 5.02 -10.01
N SER A 4 -23.58 4.75 -10.59
CA SER A 4 -23.22 3.42 -11.11
C SER A 4 -22.69 2.55 -9.98
N ILE A 5 -23.59 2.02 -9.16
CA ILE A 5 -23.23 1.13 -8.04
C ILE A 5 -22.80 -0.23 -8.59
N PRO A 6 -21.74 -0.86 -8.01
CA PRO A 6 -21.25 -2.16 -8.46
C PRO A 6 -22.34 -3.24 -8.48
N PRO A 7 -22.40 -4.10 -9.53
CA PRO A 7 -23.44 -5.11 -9.69
C PRO A 7 -23.63 -6.04 -8.48
N PRO A 8 -22.56 -6.51 -7.78
CA PRO A 8 -22.71 -7.34 -6.58
C PRO A 8 -23.48 -6.64 -5.46
N VAL A 9 -23.24 -5.32 -5.26
CA VAL A 9 -23.95 -4.50 -4.26
C VAL A 9 -25.42 -4.39 -4.62
N ASN A 10 -25.73 -4.04 -5.87
CA ASN A 10 -27.10 -3.94 -6.36
C ASN A 10 -27.87 -5.26 -6.21
N LYS A 11 -27.24 -6.39 -6.47
CA LYS A 11 -27.87 -7.71 -6.33
C LYS A 11 -28.22 -8.01 -4.88
N ILE A 12 -27.30 -7.75 -3.95
CA ILE A 12 -27.56 -7.94 -2.51
C ILE A 12 -28.69 -7.05 -2.03
N ILE A 13 -28.68 -5.76 -2.41
CA ILE A 13 -29.76 -4.82 -2.09
C ILE A 13 -31.11 -5.33 -2.62
N SER A 14 -31.16 -5.80 -3.85
CA SER A 14 -32.38 -6.32 -4.47
C SER A 14 -32.95 -7.54 -3.70
N ILE A 15 -32.09 -8.48 -3.28
CA ILE A 15 -32.50 -9.66 -2.51
C ILE A 15 -33.04 -9.26 -1.13
N LEU A 16 -32.37 -8.34 -0.43
CA LEU A 16 -32.80 -7.86 0.88
C LEU A 16 -34.15 -7.12 0.79
N ASN A 17 -34.32 -6.26 -0.22
CA ASN A 17 -35.59 -5.55 -0.46
C ASN A 17 -36.74 -6.50 -0.81
N GLN A 18 -36.48 -7.55 -1.63
CA GLN A 18 -37.48 -8.58 -1.94
C GLN A 18 -37.87 -9.37 -0.70
N ALA A 19 -36.99 -9.51 0.29
CA ALA A 19 -37.29 -10.10 1.59
C ALA A 19 -37.99 -9.16 2.55
N GLY A 20 -38.30 -7.91 2.17
CA GLY A 20 -39.03 -6.91 2.93
C GLY A 20 -38.18 -6.04 3.84
N TYR A 21 -36.86 -6.00 3.63
CA TYR A 21 -35.94 -5.19 4.43
C TYR A 21 -35.44 -4.00 3.63
N GLU A 22 -35.25 -2.86 4.28
CA GLU A 22 -34.54 -1.72 3.68
C GLU A 22 -33.07 -2.07 3.47
N ALA A 23 -32.52 -1.67 2.32
CA ALA A 23 -31.09 -1.88 2.03
C ALA A 23 -30.54 -0.80 1.11
N TYR A 24 -29.35 -0.33 1.42
CA TYR A 24 -28.67 0.79 0.77
C TYR A 24 -27.23 0.44 0.43
N ALA A 25 -26.73 0.90 -0.72
CA ALA A 25 -25.28 0.99 -0.90
C ALA A 25 -24.73 1.98 0.13
N PHE A 26 -23.56 1.69 0.73
CA PHE A 26 -23.16 2.37 1.94
C PHE A 26 -21.67 2.74 1.94
N ARG A 27 -21.33 3.89 2.50
CA ARG A 27 -19.95 4.40 2.70
C ARG A 27 -19.11 4.36 1.43
N GLU A 28 -18.00 3.59 1.43
CA GLU A 28 -17.02 3.49 0.34
C GLU A 28 -17.68 3.09 -1.00
N SER A 29 -18.73 2.23 -0.94
CA SER A 29 -19.47 1.86 -2.16
C SER A 29 -20.14 3.06 -2.84
N VAL A 30 -20.48 4.10 -2.08
CA VAL A 30 -21.12 5.32 -2.59
C VAL A 30 -20.07 6.40 -2.85
N ARG A 31 -19.21 6.66 -1.87
CA ARG A 31 -18.14 7.66 -1.94
C ARG A 31 -17.27 7.48 -3.18
N ASP A 32 -16.75 6.27 -3.40
CA ASP A 32 -15.82 6.02 -4.49
C ASP A 32 -16.52 6.15 -5.85
N CYS A 33 -17.79 5.72 -5.96
CA CYS A 33 -18.60 5.98 -7.16
C CYS A 33 -18.82 7.49 -7.42
N LEU A 34 -19.05 8.30 -6.37
CA LEU A 34 -19.15 9.76 -6.51
C LEU A 34 -17.83 10.40 -6.96
N LEU A 35 -16.70 9.84 -6.53
CA LEU A 35 -15.37 10.25 -6.93
C LEU A 35 -14.96 9.75 -8.34
N GLY A 36 -15.81 8.95 -9.00
CA GLY A 36 -15.48 8.33 -10.28
C GLY A 36 -14.43 7.23 -10.17
N LEU A 37 -14.24 6.66 -8.97
CA LEU A 37 -13.30 5.59 -8.67
C LEU A 37 -14.04 4.25 -8.57
N GLU A 38 -13.32 3.15 -8.75
CA GLU A 38 -13.85 1.82 -8.48
C GLU A 38 -13.72 1.51 -6.98
N PRO A 39 -14.86 1.21 -6.27
CA PRO A 39 -14.82 0.91 -4.85
C PRO A 39 -13.97 -0.31 -4.53
N GLN A 40 -13.00 -0.15 -3.62
CA GLN A 40 -12.15 -1.25 -3.16
C GLN A 40 -12.84 -2.10 -2.09
N GLU A 41 -13.71 -1.50 -1.29
CA GLU A 41 -14.57 -2.17 -0.34
C GLU A 41 -16.04 -2.00 -0.72
N LEU A 42 -16.77 -3.10 -0.80
CA LEU A 42 -18.19 -3.10 -1.12
C LEU A 42 -19.00 -3.23 0.18
N LYS A 43 -19.84 -2.23 0.48
CA LYS A 43 -20.64 -2.16 1.70
C LYS A 43 -22.11 -1.93 1.40
N VAL A 44 -22.96 -2.62 2.16
CA VAL A 44 -24.41 -2.48 2.19
C VAL A 44 -24.83 -2.24 3.63
N ALA A 45 -25.72 -1.29 3.88
CA ALA A 45 -26.44 -1.14 5.13
C ALA A 45 -27.86 -1.68 4.95
N SER A 46 -28.39 -2.46 5.90
CA SER A 46 -29.74 -3.01 5.82
C SER A 46 -30.43 -3.04 7.17
N SER A 47 -31.77 -2.94 7.18
CA SER A 47 -32.59 -3.20 8.35
C SER A 47 -32.77 -4.70 8.67
N ALA A 48 -32.24 -5.58 7.83
CA ALA A 48 -32.27 -7.02 8.05
C ALA A 48 -31.36 -7.41 9.24
N PRO A 49 -31.85 -8.21 10.20
CA PRO A 49 -31.00 -8.87 11.18
C PRO A 49 -29.89 -9.67 10.55
N LEU A 50 -28.72 -9.74 11.21
CA LEU A 50 -27.57 -10.45 10.64
C LEU A 50 -27.84 -11.95 10.41
N GLU A 51 -28.70 -12.58 11.24
CA GLU A 51 -29.18 -13.95 11.08
C GLU A 51 -29.99 -14.12 9.80
N VAL A 52 -30.81 -13.14 9.46
CA VAL A 52 -31.59 -13.12 8.20
C VAL A 52 -30.67 -12.98 7.00
N VAL A 53 -29.65 -12.10 7.09
CA VAL A 53 -28.65 -11.98 6.03
C VAL A 53 -27.92 -13.30 5.82
N GLU A 54 -27.53 -14.01 6.88
CA GLU A 54 -26.91 -15.35 6.77
C GLU A 54 -27.83 -16.37 6.11
N ALA A 55 -29.15 -16.31 6.40
CA ALA A 55 -30.12 -17.24 5.84
C ALA A 55 -30.48 -16.95 4.37
N LEU A 56 -30.35 -15.71 3.91
CA LEU A 56 -30.71 -15.30 2.53
C LEU A 56 -29.59 -15.57 1.52
N PHE A 57 -28.34 -15.80 1.96
CA PHE A 57 -27.20 -15.97 1.07
C PHE A 57 -26.42 -17.26 1.35
N ASP A 58 -26.07 -18.02 0.29
CA ASP A 58 -25.43 -19.33 0.40
C ASP A 58 -23.97 -19.27 0.92
N ARG A 59 -23.27 -18.16 0.72
CA ARG A 59 -21.85 -18.02 1.03
C ARG A 59 -21.62 -16.81 1.93
N THR A 60 -21.69 -17.05 3.21
CA THR A 60 -21.57 -16.00 4.24
C THR A 60 -20.49 -16.31 5.27
N LEU A 61 -19.96 -15.26 5.88
CA LEU A 61 -19.10 -15.32 7.06
C LEU A 61 -19.54 -14.24 8.04
N ARG A 62 -20.06 -14.65 9.20
CA ARG A 62 -20.44 -13.71 10.24
C ARG A 62 -19.24 -13.19 10.99
N LEU A 63 -19.20 -11.88 11.17
CA LEU A 63 -18.33 -11.16 12.09
C LEU A 63 -19.19 -10.50 13.18
N GLN A 64 -18.57 -9.88 14.18
CA GLN A 64 -19.30 -9.35 15.34
C GLN A 64 -20.47 -8.42 14.98
N ASN A 65 -20.27 -7.50 14.03
CA ASN A 65 -21.23 -6.44 13.68
C ASN A 65 -21.61 -6.40 12.20
N LYS A 66 -21.25 -7.43 11.42
CA LYS A 66 -21.53 -7.52 9.99
C LYS A 66 -21.47 -8.95 9.48
N VAL A 67 -22.09 -9.18 8.33
CA VAL A 67 -21.94 -10.43 7.56
C VAL A 67 -21.18 -10.11 6.28
N LEU A 68 -20.16 -10.90 5.98
CA LEU A 68 -19.50 -10.90 4.68
C LEU A 68 -20.29 -11.83 3.76
N VAL A 69 -20.79 -11.31 2.66
CA VAL A 69 -21.49 -12.06 1.64
C VAL A 69 -20.60 -12.18 0.41
N ARG A 70 -20.33 -13.39 -0.05
CA ARG A 70 -19.60 -13.61 -1.31
C ARG A 70 -20.60 -13.71 -2.46
N GLU A 71 -20.59 -12.69 -3.31
CA GLU A 71 -21.39 -12.65 -4.53
C GLU A 71 -20.48 -12.67 -5.75
N SER A 72 -20.54 -13.77 -6.51
CA SER A 72 -19.60 -14.03 -7.60
C SER A 72 -18.14 -14.02 -7.10
N GLU A 73 -17.29 -13.19 -7.65
CA GLU A 73 -15.90 -12.98 -7.20
C GLU A 73 -15.77 -11.91 -6.11
N ALA A 74 -16.82 -11.14 -5.85
CA ALA A 74 -16.80 -10.02 -4.91
C ALA A 74 -17.16 -10.43 -3.49
N LEU A 75 -16.56 -9.75 -2.51
CA LEU A 75 -16.89 -9.83 -1.10
C LEU A 75 -17.58 -8.53 -0.68
N VAL A 76 -18.84 -8.63 -0.25
CA VAL A 76 -19.64 -7.49 0.17
C VAL A 76 -19.89 -7.55 1.68
N HIS A 77 -19.61 -6.45 2.37
CA HIS A 77 -19.87 -6.29 3.79
C HIS A 77 -21.30 -5.81 3.99
N VAL A 78 -22.14 -6.61 4.63
CA VAL A 78 -23.50 -6.21 5.01
C VAL A 78 -23.53 -5.85 6.49
N LEU A 79 -23.88 -4.60 6.79
CA LEU A 79 -24.05 -4.05 8.14
C LEU A 79 -25.55 -3.96 8.45
N SER A 80 -25.95 -4.37 9.65
CA SER A 80 -27.34 -4.27 10.11
C SER A 80 -27.53 -2.98 10.91
N PHE A 81 -28.70 -2.35 10.72
CA PHE A 81 -29.23 -1.31 11.58
C PHE A 81 -30.63 -1.72 12.10
N GLY A 82 -31.04 -1.15 13.23
CA GLY A 82 -32.30 -1.53 13.87
C GLY A 82 -32.18 -2.60 14.96
N GLU A 83 -31.02 -3.27 15.08
CA GLU A 83 -30.72 -4.18 16.19
C GLU A 83 -29.70 -3.56 17.16
N GLN A 84 -30.05 -3.53 18.43
CA GLN A 84 -29.16 -3.11 19.52
C GLN A 84 -27.98 -4.14 19.65
N PRO A 85 -26.73 -3.72 19.93
CA PRO A 85 -26.33 -2.37 20.37
C PRO A 85 -25.66 -1.50 19.27
N ALA A 86 -25.60 -1.91 18.01
CA ALA A 86 -24.71 -1.26 17.05
C ALA A 86 -25.25 0.05 16.44
N ALA A 87 -26.52 0.06 15.96
CA ALA A 87 -27.17 1.24 15.44
C ALA A 87 -28.69 1.04 15.39
N GLY A 88 -29.47 1.97 15.95
CA GLY A 88 -30.93 1.91 15.93
C GLY A 88 -31.56 2.30 14.61
N SER A 89 -30.80 3.01 13.75
CA SER A 89 -31.25 3.54 12.46
C SER A 89 -30.08 3.66 11.47
N LEU A 90 -30.40 3.90 10.19
CA LEU A 90 -29.42 4.23 9.17
C LEU A 90 -28.63 5.52 9.55
N SER A 91 -29.31 6.52 10.16
CA SER A 91 -28.66 7.75 10.63
C SER A 91 -27.55 7.46 11.62
N ASP A 92 -27.78 6.55 12.58
CA ASP A 92 -26.77 6.18 13.58
C ASP A 92 -25.54 5.54 12.92
N LEU A 93 -25.72 4.77 11.83
CA LEU A 93 -24.60 4.22 11.05
C LEU A 93 -23.81 5.32 10.31
N LEU A 94 -24.52 6.31 9.76
CA LEU A 94 -23.91 7.44 9.05
C LEU A 94 -23.08 8.33 9.99
N GLU A 95 -23.47 8.43 11.26
CA GLU A 95 -22.81 9.28 12.24
C GLU A 95 -21.54 8.67 12.90
N GLN A 96 -21.10 7.49 12.47
CA GLN A 96 -20.00 6.77 13.15
C GLN A 96 -18.61 7.00 12.53
N ASP A 97 -18.49 7.77 11.46
CA ASP A 97 -17.25 7.83 10.65
C ASP A 97 -16.93 9.26 10.21
N PHE A 98 -16.05 9.41 9.25
CA PHE A 98 -15.82 10.68 8.55
C PHE A 98 -17.05 11.10 7.77
N THR A 99 -17.29 12.42 7.69
CA THR A 99 -18.41 12.97 6.91
C THR A 99 -18.42 12.46 5.47
N VAL A 100 -17.25 12.32 4.87
CA VAL A 100 -17.05 11.82 3.48
C VAL A 100 -17.45 10.35 3.31
N ASN A 101 -17.56 9.60 4.40
CA ASN A 101 -18.06 8.22 4.44
C ASN A 101 -19.52 8.14 4.88
N ALA A 102 -20.11 9.24 5.36
CA ALA A 102 -21.49 9.30 5.84
C ALA A 102 -22.48 9.40 4.67
N LEU A 103 -22.43 8.42 3.77
CA LEU A 103 -23.16 8.36 2.52
C LEU A 103 -23.92 7.03 2.41
N ALA A 104 -25.19 7.11 1.98
CA ALA A 104 -25.95 5.94 1.56
C ALA A 104 -26.67 6.25 0.24
N TYR A 105 -26.95 5.22 -0.55
CA TYR A 105 -27.66 5.37 -1.82
C TYR A 105 -28.67 4.23 -2.01
N ASP A 106 -29.91 4.62 -2.28
CA ASP A 106 -30.95 3.70 -2.68
C ASP A 106 -30.98 3.60 -4.22
N PRO A 107 -30.58 2.46 -4.79
CA PRO A 107 -30.56 2.28 -6.24
C PRO A 107 -31.98 2.08 -6.85
N LEU A 108 -32.99 1.77 -6.03
CA LEU A 108 -34.38 1.60 -6.48
C LEU A 108 -35.05 2.94 -6.69
N GLU A 109 -34.90 3.85 -5.72
CA GLU A 109 -35.51 5.17 -5.73
C GLU A 109 -34.59 6.24 -6.34
N ASP A 110 -33.37 5.88 -6.77
CA ASP A 110 -32.31 6.82 -7.23
C ASP A 110 -32.08 7.94 -6.19
N LEU A 111 -32.07 7.59 -4.92
CA LEU A 111 -31.98 8.54 -3.81
C LEU A 111 -30.62 8.47 -3.14
N LEU A 112 -29.88 9.59 -3.17
CA LEU A 112 -28.65 9.78 -2.39
C LEU A 112 -28.99 10.37 -1.03
N ILE A 113 -28.55 9.70 0.03
CA ILE A 113 -28.62 10.17 1.42
C ILE A 113 -27.22 10.73 1.76
N ASP A 114 -27.14 12.06 1.83
CA ASP A 114 -25.90 12.83 1.98
C ASP A 114 -26.09 13.98 2.99
N PRO A 115 -26.16 13.67 4.29
CA PRO A 115 -26.46 14.67 5.31
C PRO A 115 -25.37 15.76 5.45
N TRP A 116 -24.16 15.52 4.97
CA TRP A 116 -23.02 16.43 5.07
C TRP A 116 -22.67 17.13 3.77
N GLN A 117 -23.53 17.02 2.73
CA GLN A 117 -23.34 17.67 1.43
C GLN A 117 -21.99 17.34 0.77
N VAL A 118 -21.54 16.08 0.93
CA VAL A 118 -20.28 15.58 0.38
C VAL A 118 -20.29 15.64 -1.16
N SER A 119 -21.44 15.34 -1.77
CA SER A 119 -21.61 15.43 -3.23
C SER A 119 -21.38 16.85 -3.74
N GLU A 120 -21.81 17.87 -3.00
CA GLU A 120 -21.58 19.28 -3.35
C GLU A 120 -20.10 19.66 -3.16
N GLN A 121 -19.45 19.17 -2.09
CA GLN A 121 -18.01 19.36 -1.86
C GLN A 121 -17.19 18.76 -3.01
N ILE A 122 -17.50 17.51 -3.43
CA ILE A 122 -16.86 16.86 -4.57
C ILE A 122 -17.08 17.68 -5.85
N ALA A 123 -18.30 18.14 -6.11
CA ALA A 123 -18.62 18.97 -7.28
C ALA A 123 -17.89 20.32 -7.27
N SER A 124 -17.64 20.90 -6.11
CA SER A 124 -16.86 22.15 -5.97
C SER A 124 -15.34 21.97 -6.15
N GLY A 125 -14.84 20.74 -6.13
CA GLY A 125 -13.43 20.41 -6.26
C GLY A 125 -12.65 20.48 -4.94
N GLU A 126 -13.30 20.74 -3.79
CA GLU A 126 -12.67 20.80 -2.46
C GLU A 126 -13.47 19.99 -1.44
N VAL A 127 -12.80 19.05 -0.75
CA VAL A 127 -13.42 18.16 0.22
C VAL A 127 -12.83 18.36 1.61
N MET A 128 -13.70 18.37 2.63
CA MET A 128 -13.33 18.48 4.03
C MET A 128 -13.19 17.10 4.66
N ILE A 129 -12.04 16.80 5.24
CA ILE A 129 -11.81 15.60 6.07
C ILE A 129 -12.23 15.95 7.50
N GLN A 130 -13.39 15.47 7.91
CA GLN A 130 -14.01 15.77 9.20
C GLN A 130 -14.63 14.52 9.79
N LEU A 131 -14.39 14.27 11.09
CA LEU A 131 -15.11 13.24 11.85
C LEU A 131 -16.46 13.76 12.31
N VAL A 132 -17.45 12.89 12.28
CA VAL A 132 -18.78 13.17 12.84
C VAL A 132 -18.75 13.01 14.37
N GLY A 133 -19.32 13.97 15.10
CA GLY A 133 -19.33 14.01 16.57
C GLY A 133 -18.03 14.51 17.17
N ASP A 134 -17.68 14.09 18.38
CA ASP A 134 -16.40 14.47 19.04
C ASP A 134 -15.22 13.70 18.47
N PRO A 135 -14.28 14.37 17.76
CA PRO A 135 -13.15 13.67 17.14
C PRO A 135 -12.22 12.97 18.13
N ASN A 136 -12.11 13.46 19.39
CA ASN A 136 -11.26 12.81 20.40
C ASN A 136 -11.82 11.44 20.76
N SER A 137 -13.13 11.36 21.04
CA SER A 137 -13.80 10.10 21.32
C SER A 137 -13.70 9.15 20.13
N ARG A 138 -13.92 9.64 18.91
CA ARG A 138 -13.87 8.84 17.68
C ARG A 138 -12.49 8.21 17.41
N PHE A 139 -11.40 8.96 17.64
CA PHE A 139 -10.04 8.43 17.51
C PHE A 139 -9.68 7.43 18.63
N GLN A 140 -10.24 7.58 19.82
CA GLN A 140 -10.04 6.64 20.92
C GLN A 140 -10.82 5.34 20.73
N GLU A 141 -12.07 5.44 20.27
CA GLU A 141 -12.94 4.28 19.96
C GLU A 141 -12.33 3.40 18.87
N GLU A 142 -11.80 4.03 17.81
CA GLU A 142 -11.19 3.33 16.67
C GLU A 142 -9.90 4.03 16.22
N PRO A 143 -8.75 3.68 16.81
CA PRO A 143 -7.47 4.33 16.50
C PRO A 143 -7.03 4.21 15.03
N GLY A 144 -7.56 3.24 14.28
CA GLY A 144 -7.32 3.10 12.84
C GLY A 144 -7.68 4.36 12.04
N ARG A 145 -8.68 5.12 12.51
CA ARG A 145 -9.09 6.41 11.91
C ARG A 145 -7.98 7.45 11.87
N LEU A 146 -6.98 7.38 12.78
CA LEU A 146 -5.79 8.25 12.72
C LEU A 146 -5.01 8.07 11.40
N LEU A 147 -4.93 6.85 10.89
CA LEU A 147 -4.28 6.56 9.59
C LEU A 147 -5.23 6.80 8.40
N GLU A 148 -6.52 6.63 8.60
CA GLU A 148 -7.52 6.86 7.55
C GLU A 148 -7.55 8.32 7.10
N VAL A 149 -7.20 9.30 7.96
CA VAL A 149 -7.04 10.71 7.56
C VAL A 149 -6.07 10.82 6.38
N PHE A 150 -4.91 10.18 6.44
CA PHE A 150 -3.88 10.24 5.40
C PHE A 150 -4.25 9.40 4.17
N TYR A 151 -4.99 8.31 4.37
CA TYR A 151 -5.59 7.55 3.28
C TYR A 151 -6.62 8.40 2.52
N LEU A 152 -7.47 9.17 3.20
CA LEU A 152 -8.43 10.08 2.58
C LEU A 152 -7.73 11.21 1.81
N MET A 153 -6.64 11.79 2.35
CA MET A 153 -5.80 12.74 1.62
C MET A 153 -5.34 12.17 0.28
N ARG A 154 -4.81 10.93 0.30
CA ARG A 154 -4.38 10.21 -0.90
C ARG A 154 -5.54 9.98 -1.86
N LEU A 155 -6.68 9.52 -1.36
CA LEU A 155 -7.85 9.21 -2.16
C LEU A 155 -8.35 10.45 -2.92
N PHE A 156 -8.41 11.61 -2.26
CA PHE A 156 -8.83 12.85 -2.89
C PHE A 156 -7.80 13.38 -3.90
N ASP A 157 -6.51 13.25 -3.63
CA ASP A 157 -5.48 13.55 -4.63
C ASP A 157 -5.60 12.66 -5.88
N ASP A 158 -5.93 11.38 -5.72
CA ASP A 158 -6.16 10.46 -6.85
C ASP A 158 -7.42 10.85 -7.65
N ALA A 159 -8.45 11.36 -6.98
CA ALA A 159 -9.64 11.93 -7.61
C ALA A 159 -9.45 13.38 -8.12
N HIS A 160 -8.22 13.93 -8.05
CA HIS A 160 -7.90 15.30 -8.47
C HIS A 160 -8.66 16.39 -7.68
N LEU A 161 -9.04 16.12 -6.44
CA LEU A 161 -9.69 17.06 -5.54
C LEU A 161 -8.69 17.73 -4.60
N GLN A 162 -8.97 18.94 -4.19
CA GLN A 162 -8.31 19.57 -3.05
C GLN A 162 -8.94 19.06 -1.75
N TRP A 163 -8.14 18.96 -0.71
CA TRP A 163 -8.60 18.51 0.59
C TRP A 163 -8.09 19.40 1.71
N ARG A 164 -8.89 19.51 2.77
CA ARG A 164 -8.50 20.13 4.04
C ARG A 164 -8.95 19.24 5.18
N VAL A 165 -8.18 19.24 6.26
CA VAL A 165 -8.62 18.63 7.53
C VAL A 165 -9.33 19.71 8.35
N PHE A 166 -10.55 19.41 8.80
CA PHE A 166 -11.32 20.32 9.65
C PHE A 166 -10.56 20.59 10.97
N GLY A 167 -10.60 21.84 11.46
CA GLY A 167 -9.77 22.30 12.58
C GLY A 167 -9.84 21.41 13.82
N GLU A 168 -11.06 21.10 14.31
CA GLU A 168 -11.23 20.22 15.48
C GLU A 168 -10.74 18.78 15.23
N THR A 169 -10.95 18.23 14.03
CA THR A 169 -10.43 16.92 13.64
C THR A 169 -8.91 16.93 13.59
N GLY A 170 -8.31 17.99 13.03
CA GLY A 170 -6.85 18.15 12.96
C GLY A 170 -6.20 18.31 14.34
N GLU A 171 -6.81 19.09 15.24
CA GLU A 171 -6.34 19.23 16.61
C GLU A 171 -6.45 17.93 17.40
N ALA A 172 -7.57 17.19 17.24
CA ALA A 172 -7.75 15.89 17.86
C ALA A 172 -6.78 14.86 17.31
N LEU A 173 -6.45 14.90 16.00
CA LEU A 173 -5.45 14.03 15.37
C LEU A 173 -4.08 14.15 16.05
N VAL A 174 -3.66 15.37 16.37
CA VAL A 174 -2.40 15.62 17.11
C VAL A 174 -2.51 15.12 18.57
N ARG A 175 -3.61 15.44 19.27
CA ARG A 175 -3.80 15.03 20.67
C ARG A 175 -3.89 13.50 20.83
N CYS A 176 -4.57 12.84 19.90
CA CYS A 176 -4.80 11.39 19.93
C CYS A 176 -3.73 10.56 19.22
N ALA A 177 -2.69 11.19 18.65
CA ALA A 177 -1.59 10.48 17.96
C ALA A 177 -1.02 9.28 18.76
N PRO A 178 -0.88 9.33 20.10
CA PRO A 178 -0.41 8.18 20.89
C PRO A 178 -1.28 6.93 20.77
N ALA A 179 -2.58 7.07 20.51
CA ALA A 179 -3.48 5.93 20.33
C ALA A 179 -3.12 5.10 19.08
N ALA A 180 -2.36 5.64 18.13
CA ALA A 180 -1.89 4.93 16.95
C ALA A 180 -1.01 3.71 17.30
N GLU A 181 -0.37 3.67 18.48
CA GLU A 181 0.39 2.50 18.95
C GLU A 181 -0.48 1.25 19.11
N SER A 182 -1.77 1.42 19.38
CA SER A 182 -2.73 0.32 19.55
C SER A 182 -3.30 -0.25 18.25
N ILE A 183 -3.03 0.39 17.11
CA ILE A 183 -3.53 -0.08 15.81
C ILE A 183 -2.90 -1.44 15.46
N HIS A 184 -3.75 -2.40 15.08
CA HIS A 184 -3.27 -3.73 14.73
C HIS A 184 -2.30 -3.68 13.54
N PRO A 185 -1.14 -4.36 13.57
CA PRO A 185 -0.10 -4.27 12.54
C PRO A 185 -0.60 -4.55 11.11
N HIS A 186 -1.57 -5.44 10.93
CA HIS A 186 -2.16 -5.70 9.62
C HIS A 186 -2.98 -4.53 9.08
N GLN A 187 -3.69 -3.79 9.95
CA GLN A 187 -4.41 -2.58 9.57
C GLN A 187 -3.42 -1.46 9.22
N VAL A 188 -2.37 -1.29 10.04
CA VAL A 188 -1.26 -0.38 9.73
C VAL A 188 -0.68 -0.67 8.35
N ARG A 189 -0.35 -1.94 8.07
CA ARG A 189 0.18 -2.36 6.77
C ARG A 189 -0.76 -2.04 5.63
N ALA A 190 -2.05 -2.36 5.78
CA ALA A 190 -3.04 -2.13 4.72
C ALA A 190 -3.13 -0.65 4.37
N LEU A 191 -3.31 0.22 5.37
CA LEU A 191 -3.42 1.67 5.14
C LEU A 191 -2.11 2.30 4.66
N LEU A 192 -0.96 1.94 5.24
CA LEU A 192 0.33 2.44 4.77
C LEU A 192 0.63 2.06 3.32
N ASN A 193 0.28 0.84 2.90
CA ASN A 193 0.46 0.42 1.52
C ASN A 193 -0.29 1.33 0.55
N GLU A 194 -1.54 1.66 0.88
CA GLU A 194 -2.34 2.59 0.08
C GLU A 194 -1.76 4.01 0.10
N ILE A 195 -1.38 4.52 1.27
CA ILE A 195 -0.83 5.87 1.44
C ILE A 195 0.46 6.05 0.62
N ILE A 196 1.40 5.11 0.71
CA ILE A 196 2.71 5.26 0.08
C ILE A 196 2.71 5.07 -1.44
N VAL A 197 1.74 4.35 -2.02
CA VAL A 197 1.62 4.22 -3.48
C VAL A 197 0.87 5.38 -4.13
N GLY A 198 0.25 6.25 -3.35
CA GLY A 198 -0.47 7.43 -3.83
C GLY A 198 0.42 8.42 -4.60
N LYS A 199 -0.22 9.45 -5.17
CA LYS A 199 0.44 10.45 -6.02
C LYS A 199 1.44 11.34 -5.27
N ARG A 200 1.17 11.65 -4.01
CA ARG A 200 1.97 12.59 -3.19
C ARG A 200 2.39 11.98 -1.84
N PRO A 201 3.08 10.82 -1.83
CA PRO A 201 3.46 10.13 -0.59
C PRO A 201 4.36 10.98 0.30
N ASP A 202 5.14 11.89 -0.27
CA ASP A 202 5.96 12.88 0.42
C ASP A 202 5.11 13.79 1.32
N ILE A 203 3.95 14.24 0.84
CA ILE A 203 3.03 15.10 1.61
C ILE A 203 2.38 14.30 2.74
N TYR A 204 1.82 13.11 2.44
CA TYR A 204 1.12 12.31 3.46
C TYR A 204 2.05 11.89 4.59
N LEU A 205 3.28 11.47 4.29
CA LEU A 205 4.27 11.09 5.29
C LEU A 205 4.75 12.30 6.13
N ASP A 206 4.89 13.48 5.51
CA ASP A 206 5.26 14.69 6.24
C ASP A 206 4.12 15.14 7.19
N GLU A 207 2.87 15.06 6.75
CA GLU A 207 1.71 15.32 7.61
C GLU A 207 1.60 14.28 8.74
N MET A 208 1.85 12.99 8.48
CA MET A 208 1.92 11.97 9.53
C MET A 208 2.99 12.31 10.58
N ARG A 209 4.14 12.83 10.16
CA ARG A 209 5.19 13.26 11.08
C ARG A 209 4.79 14.51 11.87
N LYS A 210 4.28 15.56 11.21
CA LYS A 210 3.85 16.81 11.83
C LYS A 210 2.75 16.61 12.88
N THR A 211 1.83 15.70 12.63
CA THR A 211 0.76 15.34 13.56
C THR A 211 1.23 14.40 14.67
N GLY A 212 2.45 13.88 14.58
CA GLY A 212 3.02 12.93 15.55
C GLY A 212 2.59 11.48 15.37
N VAL A 213 1.67 11.17 14.44
CA VAL A 213 1.20 9.79 14.18
C VAL A 213 2.34 8.89 13.71
N LEU A 214 3.25 9.40 12.85
CA LEU A 214 4.37 8.62 12.32
C LEU A 214 5.23 8.01 13.42
N ARG A 215 5.45 8.74 14.51
CA ARG A 215 6.28 8.32 15.65
C ARG A 215 5.78 7.02 16.30
N TYR A 216 4.48 6.78 16.30
CA TYR A 216 3.88 5.59 16.90
C TYR A 216 3.74 4.44 15.90
N ILE A 217 3.68 4.73 14.61
CA ILE A 217 3.54 3.74 13.53
C ILE A 217 4.90 3.22 13.05
N LEU A 218 5.82 4.15 12.73
CA LEU A 218 7.18 3.88 12.24
C LEU A 218 8.20 4.74 13.00
N PRO A 219 8.43 4.47 14.30
CA PRO A 219 9.36 5.25 15.12
C PRO A 219 10.78 5.28 14.55
N GLU A 220 11.17 4.23 13.84
CA GLU A 220 12.48 4.15 13.20
C GLU A 220 12.61 5.17 12.05
N LEU A 221 11.51 5.46 11.33
CA LEU A 221 11.48 6.47 10.27
C LEU A 221 11.41 7.87 10.87
N ASP A 222 10.59 8.09 11.89
CA ASP A 222 10.49 9.37 12.60
C ASP A 222 11.85 9.80 13.17
N ALA A 223 12.65 8.85 13.66
CA ALA A 223 14.00 9.09 14.18
C ALA A 223 15.01 9.56 13.12
N THR A 224 14.68 9.52 11.82
CA THR A 224 15.53 10.06 10.74
C THR A 224 15.36 11.58 10.55
N TYR A 225 14.33 12.17 11.16
CA TYR A 225 14.09 13.60 11.11
C TYR A 225 15.12 14.35 11.94
N GLY A 226 15.61 15.47 11.40
CA GLY A 226 16.64 16.32 12.03
C GLY A 226 18.06 15.75 11.97
N ILE A 227 18.27 14.57 11.36
CA ILE A 227 19.62 14.02 11.13
C ILE A 227 20.24 14.72 9.92
N GLU A 228 21.17 15.64 10.21
CA GLU A 228 21.88 16.37 9.16
C GLU A 228 22.73 15.44 8.31
N GLN A 229 22.81 15.72 7.03
CA GLN A 229 23.60 14.99 6.06
C GLN A 229 24.75 15.87 5.52
N ASN A 230 25.65 15.26 4.75
CA ASN A 230 26.76 15.97 4.11
C ASN A 230 26.27 16.87 2.95
N ASP A 231 27.19 17.64 2.37
CA ASP A 231 26.93 18.65 1.32
C ASP A 231 26.24 18.14 0.05
N CYS A 232 26.14 16.81 -0.13
CA CYS A 232 25.45 16.19 -1.27
C CYS A 232 23.92 16.19 -1.11
N HIS A 233 23.40 16.50 0.08
CA HIS A 233 21.98 16.54 0.39
C HIS A 233 21.52 17.97 0.69
N ILE A 234 20.26 18.26 0.36
CA ILE A 234 19.63 19.57 0.58
C ILE A 234 18.71 19.57 1.80
N LYS A 235 18.49 18.42 2.42
CA LYS A 235 17.62 18.19 3.57
C LYS A 235 18.25 17.19 4.54
N ASP A 236 17.66 17.04 5.72
CA ASP A 236 17.92 15.95 6.64
C ASP A 236 17.58 14.58 6.02
N VAL A 237 17.87 13.49 6.73
CA VAL A 237 17.62 12.12 6.22
C VAL A 237 16.14 11.88 5.92
N PHE A 238 15.23 12.35 6.78
CA PHE A 238 13.79 12.24 6.54
C PHE A 238 13.35 13.01 5.30
N GLY A 239 13.74 14.28 5.21
CA GLY A 239 13.40 15.13 4.08
C GLY A 239 13.97 14.61 2.74
N HIS A 240 15.18 14.00 2.77
CA HIS A 240 15.73 13.30 1.61
C HIS A 240 14.85 12.09 1.23
N THR A 241 14.48 11.27 2.22
CA THR A 241 13.58 10.13 2.01
C THR A 241 12.26 10.55 1.33
N LEU A 242 11.67 11.67 1.74
CA LEU A 242 10.47 12.21 1.09
C LEU A 242 10.71 12.57 -0.38
N LEU A 243 11.85 13.17 -0.71
CA LEU A 243 12.20 13.47 -2.10
C LEU A 243 12.37 12.20 -2.93
N VAL A 244 13.00 11.17 -2.37
CA VAL A 244 13.14 9.85 -3.04
C VAL A 244 11.76 9.20 -3.23
N MET A 245 10.87 9.28 -2.24
CA MET A 245 9.50 8.80 -2.32
C MET A 245 8.70 9.48 -3.43
N LYS A 246 8.92 10.75 -3.68
CA LYS A 246 8.29 11.49 -4.78
C LYS A 246 8.77 11.02 -6.15
N GLU A 247 10.05 10.68 -6.28
CA GLU A 247 10.70 10.33 -7.55
C GLU A 247 10.55 8.86 -7.93
N ILE A 248 10.37 7.95 -6.97
CA ILE A 248 10.31 6.50 -7.20
C ILE A 248 8.96 6.10 -7.81
N ARG A 249 8.97 5.11 -8.72
CA ARG A 249 7.74 4.54 -9.30
C ARG A 249 6.78 4.03 -8.20
N PRO A 250 5.43 4.09 -8.40
CA PRO A 250 4.44 3.73 -7.39
C PRO A 250 4.22 2.21 -7.23
N GLU A 251 5.27 1.41 -7.43
CA GLU A 251 5.24 -0.02 -7.16
C GLU A 251 5.52 -0.29 -5.68
N LEU A 252 4.69 -1.09 -5.04
CA LEU A 252 4.68 -1.25 -3.59
C LEU A 252 6.05 -1.59 -3.00
N HIS A 253 6.77 -2.55 -3.60
CA HIS A 253 8.09 -2.95 -3.11
C HIS A 253 9.16 -1.87 -3.31
N LEU A 254 9.04 -1.06 -4.37
CA LEU A 254 9.91 0.09 -4.61
C LEU A 254 9.64 1.21 -3.62
N ARG A 255 8.35 1.52 -3.36
CA ARG A 255 7.94 2.51 -2.36
C ARG A 255 8.45 2.14 -0.96
N TRP A 256 8.31 0.87 -0.54
CA TRP A 256 8.89 0.41 0.72
C TRP A 256 10.41 0.44 0.73
N ALA A 257 11.07 0.09 -0.37
CA ALA A 257 12.52 0.19 -0.47
C ALA A 257 13.01 1.64 -0.37
N ALA A 258 12.34 2.57 -1.05
CA ALA A 258 12.63 4.01 -0.97
C ALA A 258 12.39 4.58 0.43
N LEU A 259 11.28 4.19 1.08
CA LEU A 259 10.96 4.62 2.44
C LEU A 259 12.01 4.20 3.47
N LEU A 260 12.64 3.03 3.25
CA LEU A 260 13.54 2.41 4.21
C LEU A 260 15.02 2.40 3.78
N HIS A 261 15.40 2.97 2.62
CA HIS A 261 16.76 2.85 2.10
C HIS A 261 17.81 3.43 3.04
N ASP A 262 17.50 4.54 3.69
CA ASP A 262 18.37 5.29 4.60
C ASP A 262 18.03 5.12 6.09
N ILE A 263 17.15 4.20 6.44
CA ILE A 263 16.65 3.98 7.80
C ILE A 263 17.75 3.61 8.81
N GLY A 264 18.88 3.17 8.33
CA GLY A 264 20.06 2.85 9.17
C GLY A 264 20.97 4.02 9.53
N LYS A 265 20.79 5.18 8.90
CA LYS A 265 21.66 6.34 9.09
C LYS A 265 21.74 6.83 10.55
N PRO A 266 20.63 6.93 11.31
CA PRO A 266 20.69 7.37 12.71
C PRO A 266 21.62 6.54 13.59
N GLN A 267 21.78 5.24 13.29
CA GLN A 267 22.64 4.32 14.04
C GLN A 267 24.10 4.28 13.54
N CYS A 268 24.39 4.98 12.46
CA CYS A 268 25.70 4.99 11.80
C CYS A 268 26.37 6.37 11.78
N ILE A 269 25.87 7.31 12.58
CA ILE A 269 26.43 8.68 12.63
C ILE A 269 27.88 8.60 13.10
N ASN A 270 28.80 9.09 12.28
CA ASN A 270 30.21 9.22 12.59
C ASN A 270 30.70 10.62 12.15
N LEU A 271 31.30 11.36 13.07
CA LEU A 271 31.91 12.66 12.79
C LEU A 271 33.40 12.45 12.51
N HIS A 272 33.82 12.73 11.27
CA HIS A 272 35.21 12.69 10.88
C HIS A 272 35.57 13.97 10.13
N GLU A 273 36.61 14.68 10.60
CA GLU A 273 37.07 15.97 10.02
C GLU A 273 35.94 17.01 9.85
N GLY A 274 35.02 17.10 10.85
CA GLY A 274 33.88 18.02 10.80
C GLY A 274 32.78 17.67 9.81
N ARG A 275 32.83 16.48 9.19
CA ARG A 275 31.80 15.97 8.28
C ARG A 275 31.10 14.76 8.86
N VAL A 276 29.80 14.67 8.59
CA VAL A 276 28.98 13.51 8.99
C VAL A 276 29.10 12.42 7.96
N HIS A 277 29.41 11.19 8.40
CA HIS A 277 29.49 9.99 7.61
C HIS A 277 28.56 8.90 8.20
N PHE A 278 28.05 8.02 7.34
CA PHE A 278 27.11 6.95 7.70
C PHE A 278 27.60 5.59 7.20
N TYR A 279 28.82 5.20 7.60
CA TYR A 279 29.42 3.95 7.13
C TYR A 279 28.61 2.74 7.54
N GLY A 280 28.27 1.87 6.57
CA GLY A 280 27.55 0.63 6.82
C GLY A 280 26.05 0.78 7.04
N HIS A 281 25.47 1.99 6.87
CA HIS A 281 24.03 2.22 7.07
C HIS A 281 23.16 1.32 6.22
N GLN A 282 23.59 0.91 5.03
CA GLN A 282 22.86 -0.01 4.17
C GLN A 282 22.70 -1.42 4.79
N ALA A 283 23.70 -1.90 5.52
CA ALA A 283 23.63 -3.19 6.20
C ALA A 283 22.70 -3.12 7.43
N ILE A 284 22.89 -2.09 8.27
CA ILE A 284 22.03 -1.83 9.43
C ILE A 284 20.60 -1.51 8.96
N GLY A 285 20.44 -0.69 7.92
CA GLY A 285 19.15 -0.36 7.33
C GLY A 285 18.40 -1.59 6.82
N SER A 286 19.08 -2.51 6.14
CA SER A 286 18.49 -3.78 5.70
C SER A 286 17.98 -4.63 6.88
N PHE A 287 18.72 -4.65 8.00
CA PHE A 287 18.29 -5.35 9.22
C PHE A 287 17.06 -4.68 9.85
N ILE A 288 17.06 -3.35 9.95
CA ILE A 288 15.92 -2.58 10.48
C ILE A 288 14.70 -2.77 9.59
N ALA A 289 14.85 -2.66 8.26
CA ALA A 289 13.79 -2.89 7.30
C ALA A 289 13.14 -4.27 7.46
N ARG A 290 13.93 -5.33 7.65
CA ARG A 290 13.42 -6.69 7.95
C ARG A 290 12.58 -6.72 9.23
N ARG A 291 12.99 -6.01 10.29
CA ARG A 291 12.25 -5.94 11.55
C ARG A 291 10.92 -5.22 11.37
N ILE A 292 10.90 -4.07 10.70
CA ILE A 292 9.70 -3.29 10.42
C ILE A 292 8.71 -4.12 9.61
N LEU A 293 9.14 -4.66 8.47
CA LEU A 293 8.28 -5.42 7.57
C LEU A 293 7.74 -6.71 8.22
N ARG A 294 8.54 -7.36 9.07
CA ARG A 294 8.10 -8.52 9.85
C ARG A 294 7.08 -8.13 10.91
N ARG A 295 7.29 -7.01 11.63
CA ARG A 295 6.33 -6.45 12.59
C ARG A 295 4.99 -6.15 11.93
N LEU A 296 5.01 -5.64 10.71
CA LEU A 296 3.81 -5.34 9.91
C LEU A 296 3.19 -6.58 9.23
N GLY A 297 3.78 -7.75 9.37
CA GLY A 297 3.23 -9.00 8.86
C GLY A 297 3.30 -9.17 7.33
N PHE A 298 4.36 -8.65 6.70
CA PHE A 298 4.62 -8.91 5.28
C PHE A 298 5.08 -10.35 5.02
N SER A 299 4.85 -10.85 3.81
CA SER A 299 5.34 -12.17 3.39
C SER A 299 6.88 -12.20 3.35
N ARG A 300 7.44 -13.40 3.53
CA ARG A 300 8.88 -13.62 3.49
C ARG A 300 9.50 -13.12 2.18
N GLY A 301 8.86 -13.40 1.05
CA GLY A 301 9.36 -12.98 -0.26
C GLY A 301 9.42 -11.45 -0.41
N PHE A 302 8.40 -10.75 0.09
CA PHE A 302 8.37 -9.28 0.10
C PHE A 302 9.48 -8.70 1.00
N ILE A 303 9.66 -9.26 2.22
CA ILE A 303 10.70 -8.84 3.16
C ILE A 303 12.09 -9.02 2.52
N GLU A 304 12.35 -10.16 1.90
CA GLU A 304 13.64 -10.45 1.24
C GLU A 304 13.89 -9.47 0.08
N LYS A 305 12.87 -9.20 -0.76
CA LYS A 305 12.97 -8.25 -1.88
C LYS A 305 13.32 -6.84 -1.42
N VAL A 306 12.54 -6.27 -0.50
CA VAL A 306 12.77 -4.90 0.00
C VAL A 306 14.11 -4.79 0.72
N SER A 307 14.43 -5.75 1.60
CA SER A 307 15.69 -5.73 2.36
C SER A 307 16.91 -5.89 1.45
N PHE A 308 16.78 -6.64 0.36
CA PHE A 308 17.82 -6.75 -0.67
C PHE A 308 18.08 -5.40 -1.34
N LEU A 309 17.03 -4.69 -1.73
CA LEU A 309 17.14 -3.36 -2.36
C LEU A 309 17.78 -2.35 -1.40
N VAL A 310 17.34 -2.32 -0.12
CA VAL A 310 17.93 -1.47 0.92
C VAL A 310 19.40 -1.79 1.13
N TYR A 311 19.80 -3.07 1.18
CA TYR A 311 21.19 -3.46 1.35
C TYR A 311 22.09 -3.03 0.19
N HIS A 312 21.57 -3.07 -1.05
CA HIS A 312 22.35 -2.87 -2.25
C HIS A 312 22.22 -1.46 -2.86
N HIS A 313 21.42 -0.54 -2.31
CA HIS A 313 21.20 0.78 -2.91
C HIS A 313 22.50 1.59 -3.09
N MET A 314 23.50 1.41 -2.21
CA MET A 314 24.81 2.09 -2.25
C MET A 314 25.93 1.27 -2.92
N TYR A 315 25.58 0.19 -3.66
CA TYR A 315 26.63 -0.60 -4.32
C TYR A 315 27.41 0.26 -5.33
N PRO A 316 28.76 0.29 -5.27
CA PRO A 316 29.56 1.09 -6.18
C PRO A 316 29.45 0.54 -7.62
N TYR A 317 29.49 1.44 -8.60
CA TYR A 317 29.47 1.04 -10.01
C TYR A 317 30.76 0.29 -10.37
N PRO A 318 30.67 -0.94 -10.90
CA PRO A 318 31.81 -1.67 -11.40
C PRO A 318 32.48 -0.92 -12.57
N LYS A 319 33.80 -0.94 -12.63
CA LYS A 319 34.59 -0.19 -13.66
C LYS A 319 35.08 -1.07 -14.80
N THR A 320 34.89 -2.38 -14.78
CA THR A 320 35.33 -3.30 -15.80
C THR A 320 34.20 -4.24 -16.21
N GLU A 321 34.18 -4.65 -17.47
CA GLU A 321 33.19 -5.59 -17.99
C GLU A 321 33.05 -6.87 -17.10
N LYS A 322 34.18 -7.47 -16.71
CA LYS A 322 34.21 -8.63 -15.82
C LYS A 322 33.54 -8.33 -14.47
N ALA A 323 33.70 -7.12 -13.94
CA ALA A 323 33.06 -6.70 -12.68
C ALA A 323 31.59 -6.43 -12.89
N VAL A 324 31.17 -5.88 -14.04
CA VAL A 324 29.74 -5.72 -14.42
C VAL A 324 29.07 -7.09 -14.54
N ARG A 325 29.68 -8.07 -15.21
CA ARG A 325 29.17 -9.45 -15.28
C ARG A 325 28.98 -10.08 -13.90
N ARG A 326 29.95 -9.90 -12.99
CA ARG A 326 29.79 -10.38 -11.60
C ARG A 326 28.68 -9.66 -10.85
N PHE A 327 28.53 -8.36 -11.07
CA PHE A 327 27.46 -7.56 -10.47
C PHE A 327 26.08 -8.07 -10.94
N VAL A 328 25.87 -8.20 -12.26
CA VAL A 328 24.62 -8.71 -12.84
C VAL A 328 24.28 -10.10 -12.29
N ASN A 329 25.26 -11.01 -12.26
CA ASN A 329 25.07 -12.36 -11.72
C ASN A 329 24.74 -12.35 -10.21
N LYS A 330 25.36 -11.45 -9.44
CA LYS A 330 25.12 -11.33 -7.99
C LYS A 330 23.75 -10.73 -7.68
N MET A 331 23.33 -9.69 -8.40
CA MET A 331 22.04 -9.02 -8.19
C MET A 331 20.87 -9.86 -8.72
N GLY A 332 21.11 -10.63 -9.79
CA GLY A 332 20.07 -11.34 -10.54
C GLY A 332 19.21 -10.38 -11.36
N LEU A 333 18.73 -10.85 -12.52
CA LEU A 333 17.95 -10.02 -13.44
C LEU A 333 16.67 -9.46 -12.80
N TYR A 334 16.03 -10.26 -11.96
CA TYR A 334 14.80 -9.89 -11.24
C TYR A 334 14.95 -8.66 -10.33
N ASN A 335 16.13 -8.47 -9.73
CA ASN A 335 16.35 -7.34 -8.81
C ASN A 335 17.02 -6.14 -9.48
N LEU A 336 17.59 -6.36 -10.66
CA LEU A 336 18.47 -5.38 -11.29
C LEU A 336 17.72 -4.11 -11.69
N GLY A 337 16.55 -4.25 -12.32
CA GLY A 337 15.72 -3.13 -12.73
C GLY A 337 15.27 -2.27 -11.54
N ASP A 338 14.83 -2.92 -10.46
CA ASP A 338 14.37 -2.24 -9.25
C ASP A 338 15.51 -1.56 -8.50
N LEU A 339 16.70 -2.19 -8.47
CA LEU A 339 17.88 -1.59 -7.86
C LEU A 339 18.31 -0.33 -8.62
N LEU A 340 18.30 -0.37 -9.97
CA LEU A 340 18.62 0.80 -10.80
C LEU A 340 17.58 1.90 -10.64
N GLU A 341 16.30 1.54 -10.51
CA GLU A 341 15.23 2.51 -10.26
C GLU A 341 15.36 3.17 -8.88
N LEU A 342 15.64 2.39 -7.82
CA LEU A 342 15.89 2.96 -6.50
C LEU A 342 17.08 3.91 -6.51
N ARG A 343 18.17 3.56 -7.19
CA ARG A 343 19.33 4.45 -7.34
C ARG A 343 19.01 5.70 -8.14
N ARG A 344 18.18 5.60 -9.19
CA ARG A 344 17.70 6.77 -9.96
C ARG A 344 16.93 7.73 -9.04
N ALA A 345 16.00 7.19 -8.28
CA ALA A 345 15.18 8.00 -7.37
C ALA A 345 16.03 8.64 -6.26
N ASP A 346 16.99 7.91 -5.69
CA ASP A 346 17.94 8.40 -4.69
C ASP A 346 18.78 9.58 -5.22
N ILE A 347 19.35 9.44 -6.42
CA ILE A 347 20.10 10.52 -7.09
C ILE A 347 19.18 11.72 -7.36
N MET A 348 17.94 11.50 -7.81
CA MET A 348 16.98 12.57 -8.09
C MET A 348 16.48 13.26 -6.82
N GLY A 349 16.43 12.56 -5.68
CA GLY A 349 16.18 13.13 -4.36
C GLY A 349 17.36 13.94 -3.79
N GLY A 350 18.55 13.81 -4.37
CA GLY A 350 19.78 14.52 -3.96
C GLY A 350 19.93 15.92 -4.58
N LYS A 351 21.02 16.60 -4.20
CA LYS A 351 21.32 17.97 -4.62
C LYS A 351 21.68 18.07 -6.11
N TYR A 352 22.49 17.18 -6.61
CA TYR A 352 23.10 17.32 -7.93
C TYR A 352 22.31 16.71 -9.08
N ARG A 353 21.37 15.83 -8.81
CA ARG A 353 20.45 15.18 -9.78
C ARG A 353 21.09 14.73 -11.09
N ASN A 354 22.33 14.26 -11.03
CA ASN A 354 23.12 13.87 -12.22
C ASN A 354 23.06 12.35 -12.43
N LEU A 355 22.35 11.92 -13.46
CA LEU A 355 22.15 10.52 -13.82
C LEU A 355 23.22 9.94 -14.75
N SER A 356 24.17 10.74 -15.24
CA SER A 356 25.14 10.31 -16.30
C SER A 356 25.90 9.04 -15.93
N ASN A 357 26.33 8.90 -14.66
CA ASN A 357 27.03 7.70 -14.22
C ASN A 357 26.10 6.47 -14.18
N LEU A 358 24.86 6.66 -13.78
CA LEU A 358 23.86 5.59 -13.75
C LEU A 358 23.50 5.14 -15.18
N GLU A 359 23.31 6.09 -16.10
CA GLU A 359 23.00 5.81 -17.51
C GLU A 359 24.16 5.11 -18.23
N ASN A 360 25.40 5.53 -17.95
CA ASN A 360 26.57 4.83 -18.44
C ASN A 360 26.62 3.40 -17.93
N PHE A 361 26.37 3.20 -16.64
CA PHE A 361 26.35 1.88 -16.03
C PHE A 361 25.22 1.00 -16.59
N LYS A 362 24.04 1.58 -16.86
CA LYS A 362 22.94 0.85 -17.55
C LYS A 362 23.38 0.36 -18.93
N ARG A 363 24.04 1.21 -19.73
CA ARG A 363 24.56 0.81 -21.05
C ARG A 363 25.58 -0.32 -20.96
N GLU A 364 26.49 -0.29 -19.96
CA GLU A 364 27.43 -1.37 -19.71
C GLU A 364 26.74 -2.68 -19.31
N ILE A 365 25.66 -2.60 -18.49
CA ILE A 365 24.83 -3.75 -18.15
C ILE A 365 24.17 -4.31 -19.42
N ASP A 366 23.55 -3.46 -20.22
CA ASP A 366 22.86 -3.88 -21.45
C ASP A 366 23.82 -4.56 -22.43
N SER A 367 25.05 -4.04 -22.58
CA SER A 367 26.12 -4.67 -23.39
C SER A 367 26.46 -6.07 -22.85
N VAL A 368 26.66 -6.19 -21.54
CA VAL A 368 26.93 -7.48 -20.89
C VAL A 368 25.79 -8.46 -21.05
N LEU A 369 24.53 -7.99 -20.91
CA LEU A 369 23.34 -8.84 -21.07
C LEU A 369 23.16 -9.32 -22.52
N PHE A 370 23.52 -8.49 -23.50
CA PHE A 370 23.49 -8.87 -24.91
C PHE A 370 24.51 -9.99 -25.25
N GLU A 371 25.65 -10.00 -24.56
CA GLU A 371 26.74 -10.97 -24.79
C GLU A 371 26.69 -12.21 -23.88
N LEU A 372 25.80 -12.23 -22.84
CA LEU A 372 25.72 -13.36 -21.94
C LEU A 372 25.24 -14.63 -22.67
N PRO A 373 25.99 -15.75 -22.54
CA PRO A 373 25.48 -17.06 -22.93
C PRO A 373 24.26 -17.46 -22.06
N PRO A 374 23.51 -18.46 -22.44
CA PRO A 374 22.11 -18.59 -22.09
C PRO A 374 21.85 -18.56 -20.58
N PHE A 375 20.90 -17.73 -20.23
CA PHE A 375 20.00 -17.72 -19.10
C PHE A 375 19.97 -19.06 -18.34
N SER A 376 20.14 -19.04 -17.04
CA SER A 376 20.05 -20.23 -16.18
C SER A 376 18.77 -20.19 -15.30
N ILE A 377 18.34 -21.31 -14.78
CA ILE A 377 17.20 -21.41 -13.85
C ILE A 377 17.30 -20.41 -12.68
N LYS A 378 18.51 -20.05 -12.25
CA LYS A 378 18.75 -19.08 -11.19
C LYS A 378 18.39 -17.63 -11.58
N ASN A 379 18.18 -17.38 -12.87
CA ASN A 379 17.82 -16.07 -13.40
C ASN A 379 16.31 -15.88 -13.60
N LEU A 380 15.50 -16.87 -13.26
CA LEU A 380 14.05 -16.76 -13.27
C LEU A 380 13.56 -15.73 -12.21
N ALA A 381 12.51 -15.01 -12.54
CA ALA A 381 11.85 -14.07 -11.64
C ALA A 381 11.09 -14.76 -10.49
N LEU A 382 10.94 -16.09 -10.55
CA LEU A 382 10.46 -16.93 -9.46
C LEU A 382 11.56 -17.92 -9.04
N ASN A 383 11.72 -18.09 -7.74
CA ASN A 383 12.60 -19.11 -7.16
C ASN A 383 11.79 -20.31 -6.64
N GLY A 384 12.48 -21.33 -6.09
CA GLY A 384 11.82 -22.52 -5.59
C GLY A 384 10.82 -22.27 -4.45
N PHE A 385 11.02 -21.22 -3.64
CA PHE A 385 10.08 -20.84 -2.59
C PHE A 385 8.82 -20.22 -3.18
N ASP A 386 8.96 -19.36 -4.18
CA ASP A 386 7.82 -18.77 -4.90
C ASP A 386 6.98 -19.85 -5.58
N VAL A 387 7.62 -20.85 -6.19
CA VAL A 387 6.93 -22.00 -6.82
C VAL A 387 6.13 -22.78 -5.79
N MET A 388 6.71 -23.08 -4.62
CA MET A 388 6.02 -23.77 -3.53
C MET A 388 4.82 -22.98 -3.02
N GLU A 389 4.96 -21.65 -2.88
CA GLU A 389 3.88 -20.74 -2.45
C GLU A 389 2.74 -20.72 -3.46
N VAL A 390 3.06 -20.55 -4.76
CA VAL A 390 2.07 -20.45 -5.84
C VAL A 390 1.27 -21.75 -6.02
N LEU A 391 1.95 -22.89 -5.91
CA LEU A 391 1.35 -24.21 -6.13
C LEU A 391 0.84 -24.89 -4.85
N GLY A 392 1.12 -24.33 -3.67
CA GLY A 392 0.74 -24.92 -2.38
C GLY A 392 1.45 -26.25 -2.08
N ILE A 393 2.65 -26.49 -2.64
CA ILE A 393 3.38 -27.75 -2.54
C ILE A 393 4.55 -27.70 -1.55
N LYS A 394 4.94 -28.87 -1.04
CA LYS A 394 6.14 -29.03 -0.19
C LYS A 394 7.41 -29.13 -1.06
N PRO A 395 8.60 -28.89 -0.45
CA PRO A 395 9.88 -29.12 -1.14
C PRO A 395 9.95 -30.54 -1.71
N GLY A 396 10.29 -30.64 -3.01
CA GLY A 396 10.35 -31.94 -3.69
C GLY A 396 10.70 -31.80 -5.18
N PRO A 397 10.77 -32.92 -5.93
CA PRO A 397 11.12 -32.94 -7.35
C PRO A 397 10.24 -32.06 -8.22
N LEU A 398 8.95 -31.93 -7.89
CA LEU A 398 7.98 -31.11 -8.63
C LEU A 398 8.38 -29.64 -8.68
N VAL A 399 9.06 -29.12 -7.64
CA VAL A 399 9.58 -27.73 -7.63
C VAL A 399 10.66 -27.56 -8.70
N GLY A 400 11.53 -28.57 -8.85
CA GLY A 400 12.57 -28.59 -9.90
C GLY A 400 11.97 -28.67 -11.30
N GLU A 401 10.96 -29.50 -11.52
CA GLU A 401 10.25 -29.62 -12.79
C GLU A 401 9.54 -28.31 -13.18
N ALA A 402 8.88 -27.68 -12.22
CA ALA A 402 8.22 -26.42 -12.43
C ALA A 402 9.21 -25.30 -12.81
N LEU A 403 10.34 -25.21 -12.12
CA LEU A 403 11.42 -24.25 -12.47
C LEU A 403 12.03 -24.54 -13.85
N ALA A 404 12.22 -25.82 -14.20
CA ALA A 404 12.73 -26.20 -15.52
C ALA A 404 11.72 -25.82 -16.63
N TYR A 405 10.43 -26.04 -16.41
CA TYR A 405 9.38 -25.62 -17.34
C TYR A 405 9.38 -24.11 -17.56
N LEU A 406 9.37 -23.32 -16.47
CA LEU A 406 9.45 -21.87 -16.57
C LEU A 406 10.70 -21.39 -17.31
N PHE A 407 11.82 -22.05 -17.05
CA PHE A 407 13.08 -21.75 -17.72
C PHE A 407 13.01 -21.96 -19.24
N GLU A 408 12.43 -23.03 -19.72
CA GLU A 408 12.27 -23.27 -21.16
C GLU A 408 11.32 -22.22 -21.78
N LYS A 409 10.21 -21.85 -21.09
CA LYS A 409 9.31 -20.78 -21.56
C LYS A 409 9.99 -19.42 -21.66
N VAL A 410 10.81 -19.08 -20.70
CA VAL A 410 11.57 -17.80 -20.71
C VAL A 410 12.70 -17.85 -21.75
N LYS A 411 13.28 -18.99 -22.05
CA LYS A 411 14.21 -19.13 -23.18
C LYS A 411 13.57 -18.82 -24.52
N GLU A 412 12.32 -19.27 -24.72
CA GLU A 412 11.53 -18.98 -25.91
C GLU A 412 11.13 -17.50 -26.01
N ASN A 413 10.74 -16.90 -24.88
CA ASN A 413 10.37 -15.49 -24.80
C ASN A 413 10.82 -14.86 -23.47
N ARG A 414 11.86 -14.03 -23.51
CA ARG A 414 12.47 -13.38 -22.32
C ARG A 414 11.53 -12.39 -21.62
N GLU A 415 10.54 -11.83 -22.30
CA GLU A 415 9.55 -10.91 -21.71
C GLU A 415 8.65 -11.60 -20.67
N LEU A 416 8.53 -12.94 -20.75
CA LEU A 416 7.82 -13.75 -19.77
C LEU A 416 8.52 -13.79 -18.40
N ASN A 417 9.77 -13.33 -18.28
CA ASN A 417 10.53 -13.42 -17.04
C ASN A 417 10.13 -12.30 -16.04
N ASN A 418 8.88 -12.27 -15.70
CA ASN A 418 8.31 -11.44 -14.64
C ASN A 418 7.40 -12.31 -13.74
N ARG A 419 7.19 -11.87 -12.49
CA ARG A 419 6.46 -12.66 -11.49
C ARG A 419 5.04 -13.01 -11.94
N GLU A 420 4.36 -12.07 -12.55
CA GLU A 420 2.97 -12.22 -12.98
C GLU A 420 2.82 -13.29 -14.08
N SER A 421 3.59 -13.14 -15.16
CA SER A 421 3.58 -14.10 -16.28
C SER A 421 4.03 -15.49 -15.85
N LEU A 422 5.06 -15.60 -15.02
CA LEU A 422 5.54 -16.88 -14.53
C LEU A 422 4.55 -17.56 -13.57
N THR A 423 3.85 -16.77 -12.75
CA THR A 423 2.78 -17.30 -11.87
C THR A 423 1.60 -17.81 -12.68
N ALA A 424 1.21 -17.12 -13.76
CA ALA A 424 0.15 -17.56 -14.66
C ALA A 424 0.53 -18.88 -15.33
N LEU A 425 1.75 -18.99 -15.87
CA LEU A 425 2.26 -20.22 -16.48
C LEU A 425 2.34 -21.41 -15.50
N LEU A 426 2.70 -21.15 -14.22
CA LEU A 426 2.68 -22.20 -13.18
C LEU A 426 1.28 -22.71 -12.91
N LYS A 427 0.33 -21.81 -12.74
CA LYS A 427 -1.09 -22.17 -12.49
C LYS A 427 -1.71 -22.90 -13.67
N GLU A 428 -1.40 -22.49 -14.89
CA GLU A 428 -1.88 -23.12 -16.10
C GLU A 428 -1.37 -24.56 -16.25
N ARG A 429 -0.09 -24.81 -15.94
CA ARG A 429 0.55 -26.10 -16.18
C ARG A 429 0.48 -27.06 -15.01
N PHE A 430 0.56 -26.55 -13.77
CA PHE A 430 0.69 -27.34 -12.54
C PHE A 430 -0.39 -27.03 -11.49
N GLY A 431 -1.27 -26.05 -11.74
CA GLY A 431 -2.43 -25.78 -10.89
C GLY A 431 -3.45 -26.88 -11.06
N SER A 432 -3.76 -27.59 -9.99
CA SER A 432 -4.80 -28.64 -9.91
C SER A 432 -6.15 -28.01 -9.60
#